data_421a23cb30e4e4bf4e9d0878ef2b8f14
#
_entry.id   421a23cb30e4e4bf4e9d0878ef2b8f14
#
_cell.length_a   1.000
_cell.length_b   1.000
_cell.length_c   1.000
_cell.angle_alpha   90.00
_cell.angle_beta   90.00
_cell.angle_gamma   90.00
#
_symmetry.space_group_name_H-M   'P 1'
#
loop_
_entity.id
_entity.type
_entity.pdbx_description
1 polymer ?
#
loop_
_entity_poly.entity_id
_entity_poly.type
_entity_poly.pdbx_seq_one_letter_code
_entity_poly.pdbx_strand_id
1 'polypeptide(L)'
;APVVKGRKGNYKELFENLRKKGFISARVDGEIREIGLGMSVDRYKIHDIEIVIDKMIVDHIDLKRLKSSVATAMKNGKGVMMVKPLDRGDIKYYSRHLMCPDTGISYRDPAPHSFSFNSPHGACPKCKGLGYVNAADIDKIIPNNALSIYEGGIEPLGKYKNSILFWQIETVLKKHGYELHTPIRELSEEALTDILYGYPGQIRLENTALGVSSNSLYNFEGIIKYVTMQEENSTSKKANKWAEQFISVVKCDVCNGQRLNQEALNFRIAGKNIAELASMELSDLYEWVCTTEAQLEDKQRQ
;
A
#
# COMPACT_ATOMS: atom_id res chain seq x y z
N ALA A 1 12.95 -13.77 20.72
CA ALA A 1 13.31 -13.79 19.31
C ALA A 1 12.03 -13.99 18.49
N PRO A 2 11.66 -13.08 17.59
CA PRO A 2 10.48 -13.23 16.74
C PRO A 2 10.70 -14.33 15.69
N VAL A 3 9.72 -15.24 15.53
CA VAL A 3 9.78 -16.33 14.54
C VAL A 3 8.59 -16.31 13.60
N VAL A 4 7.43 -15.79 14.04
CA VAL A 4 6.25 -15.55 13.22
C VAL A 4 5.74 -14.14 13.54
N LYS A 5 5.44 -13.35 12.52
CA LYS A 5 4.86 -12.01 12.68
C LYS A 5 3.71 -11.84 11.68
N GLY A 6 2.51 -11.62 12.20
CA GLY A 6 1.33 -11.28 11.42
C GLY A 6 0.87 -12.35 10.43
N ARG A 7 0.99 -13.65 10.74
CA ARG A 7 0.66 -14.72 9.79
C ARG A 7 -0.35 -15.72 10.36
N LYS A 8 -1.23 -16.22 9.51
CA LYS A 8 -2.15 -17.33 9.83
C LYS A 8 -1.45 -18.68 9.79
N GLY A 9 -1.86 -19.61 10.63
CA GLY A 9 -1.35 -20.96 10.67
C GLY A 9 -1.52 -21.63 12.04
N ASN A 10 -1.49 -22.95 12.11
CA ASN A 10 -1.61 -23.68 13.38
C ASN A 10 -0.29 -23.86 14.13
N TYR A 11 0.83 -23.72 13.44
CA TYR A 11 2.21 -23.72 13.95
C TYR A 11 2.62 -24.92 14.83
N LYS A 12 1.90 -26.05 14.77
CA LYS A 12 2.19 -27.26 15.56
C LYS A 12 3.63 -27.74 15.33
N GLU A 13 4.05 -27.89 14.08
CA GLU A 13 5.41 -28.31 13.73
C GLU A 13 6.48 -27.32 14.22
N LEU A 14 6.18 -26.02 14.19
CA LEU A 14 7.07 -25.00 14.72
C LEU A 14 7.31 -25.21 16.22
N PHE A 15 6.25 -25.37 17.03
CA PHE A 15 6.37 -25.60 18.47
C PHE A 15 7.09 -26.91 18.79
N GLU A 16 6.84 -27.97 18.05
CA GLU A 16 7.56 -29.25 18.21
C GLU A 16 9.06 -29.08 17.91
N ASN A 17 9.42 -28.35 16.85
CA ASN A 17 10.81 -28.06 16.50
C ASN A 17 11.50 -27.20 17.56
N LEU A 18 10.81 -26.18 18.09
CA LEU A 18 11.34 -25.32 19.16
C LEU A 18 11.61 -26.13 20.42
N ARG A 19 10.70 -27.03 20.79
CA ARG A 19 10.89 -27.91 21.93
C ARG A 19 12.07 -28.86 21.74
N LYS A 20 12.22 -29.47 20.56
CA LYS A 20 13.39 -30.31 20.21
C LYS A 20 14.71 -29.56 20.33
N LYS A 21 14.71 -28.25 20.09
CA LYS A 21 15.87 -27.36 20.24
C LYS A 21 16.09 -26.91 21.69
N GLY A 22 15.27 -27.34 22.64
CA GLY A 22 15.40 -27.05 24.06
C GLY A 22 14.76 -25.72 24.51
N PHE A 23 13.93 -25.10 23.70
CA PHE A 23 13.18 -23.91 24.12
C PHE A 23 11.95 -24.33 24.95
N ILE A 24 11.79 -23.72 26.12
CA ILE A 24 10.75 -24.08 27.10
C ILE A 24 9.51 -23.17 26.91
N SER A 25 9.69 -21.92 26.53
CA SER A 25 8.61 -20.93 26.48
C SER A 25 8.60 -20.12 25.21
N ALA A 26 7.41 -19.79 24.74
CA ALA A 26 7.17 -18.85 23.66
C ALA A 26 6.16 -17.78 24.11
N ARG A 27 6.29 -16.59 23.57
CA ARG A 27 5.26 -15.56 23.67
C ARG A 27 4.38 -15.69 22.43
N VAL A 28 3.09 -15.91 22.63
CA VAL A 28 2.09 -16.08 21.57
C VAL A 28 1.04 -15.00 21.75
N ASP A 29 0.88 -14.14 20.76
CA ASP A 29 -0.11 -13.05 20.75
C ASP A 29 -0.04 -12.17 22.01
N GLY A 30 1.18 -11.94 22.49
CA GLY A 30 1.41 -11.11 23.68
C GLY A 30 1.51 -11.86 25.00
N GLU A 31 1.13 -13.14 25.08
CA GLU A 31 1.17 -13.94 26.30
C GLU A 31 2.32 -14.96 26.28
N ILE A 32 3.07 -15.05 27.39
CA ILE A 32 4.12 -16.05 27.55
C ILE A 32 3.48 -17.38 27.98
N ARG A 33 3.68 -18.41 27.18
CA ARG A 33 3.17 -19.78 27.41
C ARG A 33 4.31 -20.79 27.34
N GLU A 34 4.20 -21.87 28.10
CA GLU A 34 5.11 -23.03 27.97
C GLU A 34 4.82 -23.81 26.68
N ILE A 35 5.90 -24.28 26.04
CA ILE A 35 5.79 -25.06 24.80
C ILE A 35 5.52 -26.53 25.19
N GLY A 36 4.23 -26.87 25.30
CA GLY A 36 3.77 -28.26 25.64
C GLY A 36 3.81 -29.18 24.43
N LEU A 37 3.60 -30.49 24.74
CA LEU A 37 3.39 -31.54 23.72
C LEU A 37 2.12 -31.24 22.91
N GLY A 38 2.24 -31.25 21.59
CA GLY A 38 1.09 -31.04 20.70
C GLY A 38 0.56 -29.60 20.67
N MET A 39 1.30 -28.61 21.23
CA MET A 39 0.90 -27.21 21.23
C MET A 39 0.62 -26.74 19.82
N SER A 40 -0.50 -26.06 19.63
CA SER A 40 -0.91 -25.45 18.39
C SER A 40 -1.73 -24.19 18.67
N VAL A 41 -1.91 -23.35 17.66
CA VAL A 41 -2.76 -22.15 17.71
C VAL A 41 -3.84 -22.22 16.63
N ASP A 42 -4.81 -21.33 16.68
CA ASP A 42 -5.94 -21.30 15.75
C ASP A 42 -5.46 -20.99 14.31
N ARG A 43 -5.64 -21.94 13.38
CA ARG A 43 -5.14 -21.80 11.99
C ARG A 43 -5.75 -20.63 11.22
N TYR A 44 -6.90 -20.11 11.65
CA TYR A 44 -7.64 -19.07 10.94
C TYR A 44 -7.33 -17.67 11.45
N LYS A 45 -6.71 -17.54 12.62
CA LYS A 45 -6.29 -16.26 13.20
C LYS A 45 -4.88 -15.88 12.79
N ILE A 46 -4.61 -14.60 12.84
CA ILE A 46 -3.26 -14.04 12.65
C ILE A 46 -2.54 -14.12 13.98
N HIS A 47 -1.31 -14.64 13.96
CA HIS A 47 -0.50 -14.82 15.15
C HIS A 47 0.85 -14.15 15.06
N ASP A 48 1.31 -13.68 16.23
CA ASP A 48 2.68 -13.27 16.49
C ASP A 48 3.30 -14.28 17.48
N ILE A 49 4.40 -14.92 17.07
CA ILE A 49 5.07 -15.93 17.91
C ILE A 49 6.53 -15.54 18.07
N GLU A 50 6.95 -15.37 19.31
CA GLU A 50 8.33 -15.09 19.69
C GLU A 50 8.85 -16.14 20.66
N ILE A 51 10.09 -16.59 20.46
CA ILE A 51 10.76 -17.52 21.37
C ILE A 51 11.29 -16.73 22.56
N VAL A 52 11.01 -17.18 23.77
CA VAL A 52 11.68 -16.70 24.99
C VAL A 52 13.03 -17.40 25.10
N ILE A 53 14.09 -16.65 24.93
CA ILE A 53 15.48 -17.20 24.98
C ILE A 53 15.98 -17.27 26.41
N ASP A 54 15.78 -16.20 27.18
CA ASP A 54 16.27 -16.10 28.53
C ASP A 54 15.45 -15.11 29.36
N LYS A 55 15.50 -15.25 30.68
CA LYS A 55 14.94 -14.33 31.68
C LYS A 55 16.05 -13.93 32.64
N MET A 56 16.32 -12.63 32.75
CA MET A 56 17.42 -12.11 33.57
C MET A 56 16.93 -11.01 34.50
N ILE A 57 17.56 -10.90 35.66
CA ILE A 57 17.38 -9.77 36.59
C ILE A 57 18.49 -8.78 36.32
N VAL A 58 18.13 -7.49 36.14
CA VAL A 58 19.08 -6.44 35.69
C VAL A 58 20.23 -6.25 36.68
N ASP A 59 19.97 -6.34 37.98
CA ASP A 59 20.99 -6.08 39.04
C ASP A 59 22.05 -7.18 39.14
N HIS A 60 21.84 -8.35 38.52
CA HIS A 60 22.69 -9.52 38.58
C HIS A 60 23.02 -10.11 37.23
N ILE A 61 23.30 -9.28 36.21
CA ILE A 61 23.57 -9.74 34.85
C ILE A 61 24.98 -10.32 34.75
N ASP A 62 25.09 -11.61 34.46
CA ASP A 62 26.31 -12.22 33.94
C ASP A 62 26.49 -11.83 32.46
N LEU A 63 27.54 -11.06 32.16
CA LEU A 63 27.84 -10.59 30.81
C LEU A 63 28.11 -11.73 29.81
N LYS A 64 28.68 -12.87 30.27
CA LYS A 64 28.90 -14.02 29.38
C LYS A 64 27.57 -14.66 28.99
N ARG A 65 26.67 -14.84 29.98
CA ARG A 65 25.30 -15.34 29.74
C ARG A 65 24.53 -14.40 28.84
N LEU A 66 24.58 -13.09 29.10
CA LEU A 66 23.91 -12.08 28.26
C LEU A 66 24.38 -12.17 26.79
N LYS A 67 25.72 -12.21 26.55
CA LYS A 67 26.26 -12.31 25.19
C LYS A 67 25.79 -13.58 24.48
N SER A 68 25.75 -14.73 25.18
CA SER A 68 25.25 -15.98 24.63
C SER A 68 23.76 -15.94 24.31
N SER A 69 22.96 -15.36 25.20
CA SER A 69 21.49 -15.20 24.99
C SER A 69 21.19 -14.27 23.85
N VAL A 70 21.89 -13.14 23.71
CA VAL A 70 21.78 -12.20 22.57
C VAL A 70 22.15 -12.91 21.26
N ALA A 71 23.28 -13.63 21.23
CA ALA A 71 23.67 -14.38 20.02
C ALA A 71 22.63 -15.42 19.62
N THR A 72 22.07 -16.15 20.59
CA THR A 72 21.01 -17.13 20.38
C THR A 72 19.72 -16.48 19.91
N ALA A 73 19.34 -15.33 20.48
CA ALA A 73 18.17 -14.56 20.08
C ALA A 73 18.29 -14.06 18.65
N MET A 74 19.43 -13.45 18.31
CA MET A 74 19.69 -12.96 16.95
C MET A 74 19.70 -14.08 15.91
N LYS A 75 20.28 -15.25 16.24
CA LYS A 75 20.30 -16.42 15.35
C LYS A 75 18.90 -16.93 15.06
N ASN A 76 18.08 -17.12 16.08
CA ASN A 76 16.72 -17.68 15.92
C ASN A 76 15.73 -16.65 15.35
N GLY A 77 15.89 -15.36 15.66
CA GLY A 77 15.10 -14.26 15.11
C GLY A 77 15.60 -13.73 13.75
N LYS A 78 16.53 -14.46 13.09
CA LYS A 78 17.09 -14.06 11.79
C LYS A 78 17.64 -12.63 11.78
N GLY A 79 18.40 -12.26 12.81
CA GLY A 79 18.98 -10.93 12.97
C GLY A 79 18.12 -9.93 13.72
N VAL A 80 16.95 -10.34 14.21
CA VAL A 80 16.07 -9.51 15.02
C VAL A 80 15.89 -10.12 16.42
N MET A 81 15.97 -9.30 17.44
CA MET A 81 15.61 -9.69 18.82
C MET A 81 14.75 -8.61 19.47
N MET A 82 14.06 -8.98 20.53
CA MET A 82 13.31 -8.06 21.35
C MET A 82 13.65 -8.26 22.83
N VAL A 83 13.60 -7.18 23.57
CA VAL A 83 13.72 -7.16 25.03
C VAL A 83 12.40 -6.67 25.60
N LYS A 84 11.81 -7.43 26.50
CA LYS A 84 10.56 -7.10 27.18
C LYS A 84 10.83 -7.00 28.67
N PRO A 85 10.64 -5.83 29.31
CA PRO A 85 10.56 -5.73 30.76
C PRO A 85 9.36 -6.53 31.26
N LEU A 86 9.50 -7.29 32.37
CA LEU A 86 8.41 -8.10 32.91
C LEU A 86 7.44 -7.27 33.75
N ASP A 87 7.94 -6.27 34.45
CA ASP A 87 7.16 -5.51 35.42
C ASP A 87 6.38 -4.36 34.79
N ARG A 88 7.04 -3.49 34.06
CA ARG A 88 6.44 -2.36 33.28
C ARG A 88 7.43 -1.88 32.24
N GLY A 89 6.93 -1.51 31.08
CA GLY A 89 7.72 -0.87 30.02
C GLY A 89 7.42 -1.43 28.63
N ASP A 90 7.80 -0.64 27.66
CA ASP A 90 7.59 -0.97 26.24
C ASP A 90 8.60 -2.01 25.76
N ILE A 91 8.20 -2.82 24.82
CA ILE A 91 9.05 -3.80 24.16
C ILE A 91 10.04 -3.02 23.27
N LYS A 92 11.32 -3.28 23.47
CA LYS A 92 12.37 -2.72 22.61
C LYS A 92 12.86 -3.77 21.62
N TYR A 93 12.89 -3.38 20.34
CA TYR A 93 13.42 -4.22 19.27
C TYR A 93 14.86 -3.83 18.95
N TYR A 94 15.66 -4.82 18.60
CA TYR A 94 17.04 -4.67 18.13
C TYR A 94 17.21 -5.51 16.88
N SER A 95 17.84 -4.94 15.85
CA SER A 95 18.07 -5.62 14.58
C SER A 95 19.51 -5.42 14.11
N ARG A 96 20.03 -6.43 13.40
CA ARG A 96 21.25 -6.29 12.58
C ARG A 96 20.93 -5.73 11.19
N HIS A 97 19.68 -5.73 10.81
CA HIS A 97 19.18 -5.20 9.54
C HIS A 97 18.72 -3.75 9.73
N LEU A 98 18.53 -3.05 8.63
CA LEU A 98 17.95 -1.71 8.63
C LEU A 98 16.49 -1.79 9.12
N MET A 99 16.26 -1.50 10.38
CA MET A 99 14.94 -1.55 11.02
C MET A 99 14.78 -0.42 12.01
N CYS A 100 13.64 0.25 11.96
CA CYS A 100 13.24 1.19 13.00
C CYS A 100 12.82 0.43 14.27
N PRO A 101 13.47 0.65 15.42
CA PRO A 101 13.15 -0.07 16.66
C PRO A 101 11.76 0.26 17.18
N ASP A 102 11.24 1.47 16.93
CA ASP A 102 9.97 1.94 17.48
C ASP A 102 8.77 1.43 16.66
N THR A 103 8.86 1.50 15.33
CA THR A 103 7.77 1.11 14.41
C THR A 103 7.85 -0.34 13.95
N GLY A 104 9.02 -0.98 14.07
CA GLY A 104 9.29 -2.31 13.54
C GLY A 104 9.38 -2.36 12.01
N ILE A 105 9.34 -1.22 11.33
CA ILE A 105 9.55 -1.13 9.87
C ILE A 105 10.97 -1.53 9.57
N SER A 106 11.17 -2.51 8.70
CA SER A 106 12.48 -3.00 8.28
C SER A 106 12.65 -2.82 6.78
N TYR A 107 13.84 -2.40 6.39
CA TYR A 107 14.26 -2.32 5.00
C TYR A 107 15.21 -3.47 4.67
N ARG A 108 15.23 -3.86 3.41
CA ARG A 108 16.22 -4.82 2.90
C ARG A 108 17.59 -4.15 2.85
N ASP A 109 18.65 -4.95 2.95
CA ASP A 109 19.98 -4.42 2.69
C ASP A 109 20.04 -3.84 1.27
N PRO A 110 20.56 -2.60 1.12
CA PRO A 110 20.57 -1.92 -0.17
C PRO A 110 21.48 -2.67 -1.14
N ALA A 111 20.98 -2.89 -2.34
CA ALA A 111 21.71 -3.46 -3.44
C ALA A 111 21.48 -2.61 -4.70
N PRO A 112 22.35 -2.63 -5.71
CA PRO A 112 22.21 -1.78 -6.89
C PRO A 112 20.84 -1.86 -7.57
N HIS A 113 20.24 -3.05 -7.60
CA HIS A 113 18.90 -3.25 -8.16
C HIS A 113 17.77 -2.60 -7.34
N SER A 114 18.01 -2.29 -6.06
CA SER A 114 17.04 -1.57 -5.22
C SER A 114 16.88 -0.11 -5.63
N PHE A 115 17.85 0.44 -6.35
CA PHE A 115 17.86 1.83 -6.83
C PHE A 115 17.58 1.95 -8.33
N SER A 116 17.19 0.87 -8.98
CA SER A 116 16.88 0.85 -10.40
C SER A 116 15.39 0.88 -10.65
N PHE A 117 14.91 1.85 -11.40
CA PHE A 117 13.51 1.93 -11.83
C PHE A 117 13.13 0.83 -12.87
N ASN A 118 14.13 0.13 -13.45
CA ASN A 118 13.92 -1.02 -14.33
C ASN A 118 13.86 -2.35 -13.55
N SER A 119 14.12 -2.32 -12.24
CA SER A 119 14.06 -3.50 -11.38
C SER A 119 12.75 -3.53 -10.59
N PRO A 120 12.06 -4.68 -10.49
CA PRO A 120 10.88 -4.82 -9.63
C PRO A 120 11.14 -4.48 -8.15
N HIS A 121 12.41 -4.55 -7.72
CA HIS A 121 12.80 -4.24 -6.34
C HIS A 121 12.93 -2.74 -6.08
N GLY A 122 13.28 -1.94 -7.10
CA GLY A 122 13.47 -0.49 -6.97
C GLY A 122 12.33 0.33 -7.58
N ALA A 123 11.64 -0.20 -8.58
CA ALA A 123 10.58 0.50 -9.28
C ALA A 123 9.39 0.85 -8.38
N CYS A 124 8.78 2.00 -8.62
CA CYS A 124 7.50 2.35 -8.01
C CYS A 124 6.43 1.30 -8.36
N PRO A 125 5.71 0.73 -7.38
CA PRO A 125 4.76 -0.35 -7.63
C PRO A 125 3.56 0.07 -8.48
N LYS A 126 3.16 1.36 -8.45
CA LYS A 126 2.03 1.89 -9.21
C LYS A 126 2.40 2.10 -10.67
N CYS A 127 3.42 2.90 -10.95
CA CYS A 127 3.81 3.22 -12.33
C CYS A 127 4.86 2.26 -12.92
N LYS A 128 5.28 1.24 -12.18
CA LYS A 128 6.28 0.24 -12.60
C LYS A 128 7.59 0.87 -13.13
N GLY A 129 7.98 2.00 -12.54
CA GLY A 129 9.19 2.71 -12.91
C GLY A 129 9.05 3.70 -14.07
N LEU A 130 7.84 3.92 -14.59
CA LEU A 130 7.60 4.88 -15.68
C LEU A 130 7.62 6.35 -15.19
N GLY A 131 7.18 6.60 -13.95
CA GLY A 131 7.02 7.95 -13.38
C GLY A 131 5.67 8.59 -13.68
N TYR A 132 4.94 8.05 -14.64
CA TYR A 132 3.63 8.52 -15.09
C TYR A 132 2.65 7.35 -15.11
N VAL A 133 1.37 7.67 -15.03
CA VAL A 133 0.26 6.72 -15.10
C VAL A 133 -0.83 7.29 -16.01
N ASN A 134 -1.57 6.41 -16.63
CA ASN A 134 -2.81 6.78 -17.30
C ASN A 134 -3.87 7.07 -16.25
N ALA A 135 -4.52 8.21 -16.33
CA ALA A 135 -5.62 8.59 -15.46
C ALA A 135 -6.75 9.20 -16.27
N ALA A 136 -7.97 8.99 -15.80
CA ALA A 136 -9.14 9.63 -16.39
C ALA A 136 -9.03 11.15 -16.26
N ASP A 137 -9.28 11.84 -17.35
CA ASP A 137 -9.20 13.29 -17.46
C ASP A 137 -10.62 13.87 -17.33
N ILE A 138 -10.86 14.56 -16.22
CA ILE A 138 -12.18 15.09 -15.89
C ILE A 138 -12.62 16.13 -16.94
N ASP A 139 -11.72 16.95 -17.45
CA ASP A 139 -12.03 17.97 -18.45
C ASP A 139 -12.45 17.33 -19.79
N LYS A 140 -11.92 16.16 -20.10
CA LYS A 140 -12.34 15.38 -21.27
C LYS A 140 -13.63 14.61 -21.04
N ILE A 141 -13.87 14.19 -19.79
CA ILE A 141 -15.11 13.49 -19.41
C ILE A 141 -16.29 14.47 -19.35
N ILE A 142 -16.05 15.68 -18.87
CA ILE A 142 -17.06 16.75 -18.75
C ILE A 142 -16.54 18.01 -19.47
N PRO A 143 -16.53 18.01 -20.80
CA PRO A 143 -16.01 19.16 -21.55
C PRO A 143 -16.90 20.40 -21.47
N ASN A 144 -18.19 20.23 -21.15
CA ASN A 144 -19.14 21.31 -20.99
C ASN A 144 -20.10 21.03 -19.81
N ASN A 145 -19.81 21.63 -18.67
CA ASN A 145 -20.61 21.51 -17.46
C ASN A 145 -21.95 22.27 -17.48
N ALA A 146 -22.21 23.08 -18.53
CA ALA A 146 -23.51 23.70 -18.73
C ALA A 146 -24.57 22.72 -19.23
N LEU A 147 -24.16 21.59 -19.81
CA LEU A 147 -25.04 20.50 -20.21
C LEU A 147 -25.45 19.65 -19.00
N SER A 148 -26.64 19.05 -19.10
CA SER A 148 -27.08 18.00 -18.17
C SER A 148 -26.55 16.64 -18.59
N ILE A 149 -26.62 15.65 -17.68
CA ILE A 149 -26.27 14.26 -18.01
C ILE A 149 -27.20 13.70 -19.09
N TYR A 150 -28.46 14.11 -19.10
CA TYR A 150 -29.44 13.73 -20.12
C TYR A 150 -29.03 14.23 -21.51
N GLU A 151 -28.52 15.43 -21.61
CA GLU A 151 -28.08 16.06 -22.86
C GLU A 151 -26.72 15.58 -23.36
N GLY A 152 -26.00 14.79 -22.56
CA GLY A 152 -24.69 14.25 -22.88
C GLY A 152 -23.53 15.04 -22.26
N GLY A 153 -23.75 15.73 -21.16
CA GLY A 153 -22.72 16.49 -20.44
C GLY A 153 -21.57 15.61 -19.92
N ILE A 154 -21.79 14.29 -19.81
CA ILE A 154 -20.72 13.29 -19.58
C ILE A 154 -20.42 12.63 -20.94
N GLU A 155 -19.37 13.11 -21.60
CA GLU A 155 -19.02 12.70 -22.98
C GLU A 155 -18.89 11.18 -23.18
N PRO A 156 -18.25 10.40 -22.27
CA PRO A 156 -18.17 8.93 -22.39
C PRO A 156 -19.52 8.23 -22.46
N LEU A 157 -20.57 8.80 -21.92
CA LEU A 157 -21.92 8.23 -21.95
C LEU A 157 -22.71 8.64 -23.20
N GLY A 158 -22.39 9.83 -23.72
CA GLY A 158 -23.19 10.50 -24.74
C GLY A 158 -24.56 10.91 -24.21
N LYS A 159 -25.51 11.19 -25.13
CA LYS A 159 -26.89 11.51 -24.75
C LYS A 159 -27.59 10.35 -24.08
N TYR A 160 -28.60 10.65 -23.30
CA TYR A 160 -29.41 9.66 -22.56
C TYR A 160 -29.77 8.46 -23.42
N LYS A 161 -29.58 7.29 -22.85
CA LYS A 161 -30.00 5.99 -23.38
C LYS A 161 -30.71 5.20 -22.28
N ASN A 162 -31.73 4.50 -22.63
CA ASN A 162 -32.45 3.62 -21.70
C ASN A 162 -31.57 2.40 -21.35
N SER A 163 -30.69 2.54 -20.35
CA SER A 163 -29.72 1.52 -19.94
C SER A 163 -29.53 1.49 -18.43
N ILE A 164 -29.04 0.35 -17.92
CA ILE A 164 -28.79 0.13 -16.49
C ILE A 164 -27.87 1.23 -15.91
N LEU A 165 -26.85 1.65 -16.66
CA LEU A 165 -25.90 2.66 -16.21
C LEU A 165 -26.61 4.01 -15.97
N PHE A 166 -27.46 4.45 -16.89
CA PHE A 166 -28.23 5.70 -16.71
C PHE A 166 -29.22 5.59 -15.55
N TRP A 167 -29.82 4.43 -15.34
CA TRP A 167 -30.72 4.22 -14.18
C TRP A 167 -29.97 4.27 -12.84
N GLN A 168 -28.75 3.73 -12.81
CA GLN A 168 -27.88 3.83 -11.64
C GLN A 168 -27.52 5.29 -11.35
N ILE A 169 -27.12 6.05 -12.37
CA ILE A 169 -26.80 7.47 -12.25
C ILE A 169 -28.02 8.27 -11.77
N GLU A 170 -29.18 8.04 -12.36
CA GLU A 170 -30.44 8.68 -11.95
C GLU A 170 -30.78 8.40 -10.48
N THR A 171 -30.56 7.15 -10.05
CA THR A 171 -30.80 6.75 -8.66
C THR A 171 -29.84 7.47 -7.69
N VAL A 172 -28.56 7.61 -8.07
CA VAL A 172 -27.58 8.37 -7.27
C VAL A 172 -27.94 9.84 -7.23
N LEU A 173 -28.27 10.46 -8.37
CA LEU A 173 -28.70 11.87 -8.41
C LEU A 173 -29.92 12.15 -7.52
N LYS A 174 -30.95 11.28 -7.57
CA LYS A 174 -32.14 11.40 -6.72
C LYS A 174 -31.82 11.38 -5.23
N LYS A 175 -30.82 10.63 -4.80
CA LYS A 175 -30.38 10.62 -3.39
C LYS A 175 -29.81 11.97 -2.95
N HIS A 176 -29.24 12.73 -3.87
CA HIS A 176 -28.74 14.09 -3.64
C HIS A 176 -29.80 15.16 -3.98
N GLY A 177 -31.02 14.78 -4.37
CA GLY A 177 -32.10 15.72 -4.70
C GLY A 177 -32.00 16.33 -6.10
N TYR A 178 -31.25 15.69 -7.01
CA TYR A 178 -31.08 16.14 -8.39
C TYR A 178 -31.74 15.19 -9.38
N GLU A 179 -31.89 15.66 -10.61
CA GLU A 179 -32.44 14.92 -11.75
C GLU A 179 -31.42 14.84 -12.89
N LEU A 180 -31.66 13.91 -13.86
CA LEU A 180 -30.80 13.78 -15.04
C LEU A 180 -30.73 15.05 -15.90
N HIS A 181 -31.76 15.90 -15.84
CA HIS A 181 -31.86 17.17 -16.57
C HIS A 181 -31.16 18.34 -15.88
N THR A 182 -30.69 18.17 -14.64
CA THR A 182 -29.96 19.20 -13.92
C THR A 182 -28.61 19.43 -14.58
N PRO A 183 -28.24 20.68 -14.94
CA PRO A 183 -26.92 20.99 -15.47
C PRO A 183 -25.82 20.55 -14.52
N ILE A 184 -24.71 20.01 -15.05
CA ILE A 184 -23.62 19.46 -14.22
C ILE A 184 -23.03 20.52 -13.28
N ARG A 185 -22.94 21.78 -13.71
CA ARG A 185 -22.46 22.91 -12.87
C ARG A 185 -23.33 23.19 -11.63
N GLU A 186 -24.57 22.72 -11.62
CA GLU A 186 -25.52 22.94 -10.53
C GLU A 186 -25.52 21.78 -9.52
N LEU A 187 -24.85 20.68 -9.85
CA LEU A 187 -24.65 19.55 -8.94
C LEU A 187 -23.70 19.95 -7.81
N SER A 188 -23.97 19.46 -6.61
CA SER A 188 -23.02 19.60 -5.50
C SER A 188 -21.74 18.81 -5.79
N GLU A 189 -20.63 19.23 -5.17
CA GLU A 189 -19.34 18.56 -5.28
C GLU A 189 -19.44 17.09 -4.84
N GLU A 190 -20.24 16.81 -3.81
CA GLU A 190 -20.49 15.45 -3.32
C GLU A 190 -21.24 14.60 -4.35
N ALA A 191 -22.33 15.12 -4.95
CA ALA A 191 -23.08 14.44 -5.99
C ALA A 191 -22.21 14.15 -7.22
N LEU A 192 -21.40 15.11 -7.64
CA LEU A 192 -20.49 14.94 -8.76
C LEU A 192 -19.38 13.91 -8.45
N THR A 193 -18.85 13.91 -7.23
CA THR A 193 -17.88 12.92 -6.77
C THR A 193 -18.47 11.51 -6.81
N ASP A 194 -19.68 11.32 -6.31
CA ASP A 194 -20.35 10.02 -6.33
C ASP A 194 -20.63 9.54 -7.76
N ILE A 195 -20.96 10.43 -8.69
CA ILE A 195 -21.12 10.09 -10.11
C ILE A 195 -19.79 9.71 -10.75
N LEU A 196 -18.73 10.44 -10.49
CA LEU A 196 -17.43 10.20 -11.12
C LEU A 196 -16.68 9.01 -10.52
N TYR A 197 -16.62 8.91 -9.19
CA TYR A 197 -15.79 7.92 -8.49
C TYR A 197 -16.56 6.74 -7.92
N GLY A 198 -17.91 6.82 -7.88
CA GLY A 198 -18.78 5.77 -7.38
C GLY A 198 -19.44 6.10 -6.05
N TYR A 199 -20.66 5.60 -5.89
CA TYR A 199 -21.44 5.79 -4.68
C TYR A 199 -21.02 4.78 -3.60
N PRO A 200 -20.74 5.21 -2.36
CA PRO A 200 -20.19 4.33 -1.32
C PRO A 200 -21.18 3.30 -0.77
N GLY A 201 -22.48 3.46 -1.09
CA GLY A 201 -23.55 2.56 -0.66
C GLY A 201 -24.11 1.72 -1.79
N GLN A 202 -24.89 0.73 -1.42
CA GLN A 202 -25.69 -0.02 -2.39
C GLN A 202 -26.91 0.79 -2.85
N ILE A 203 -27.22 0.70 -4.13
CA ILE A 203 -28.38 1.33 -4.74
C ILE A 203 -29.40 0.26 -5.19
N ARG A 204 -30.68 0.59 -5.03
CA ARG A 204 -31.77 -0.21 -5.56
C ARG A 204 -32.38 0.53 -6.75
N LEU A 205 -32.55 -0.13 -7.86
CA LEU A 205 -33.18 0.44 -9.04
C LEU A 205 -34.70 0.33 -8.88
N GLU A 206 -35.35 1.47 -8.70
CA GLU A 206 -36.80 1.55 -8.56
C GLU A 206 -37.39 2.30 -9.78
N ASN A 207 -38.56 1.85 -10.25
CA ASN A 207 -39.31 2.52 -11.31
C ASN A 207 -38.50 2.83 -12.58
N THR A 208 -37.79 1.83 -13.10
CA THR A 208 -37.16 1.98 -14.41
C THR A 208 -38.20 2.15 -15.50
N ALA A 209 -37.86 2.87 -16.58
CA ALA A 209 -38.78 3.12 -17.71
C ALA A 209 -39.38 1.88 -18.34
N LEU A 210 -38.85 0.68 -18.06
CA LEU A 210 -39.37 -0.62 -18.49
C LEU A 210 -40.22 -1.32 -17.40
N GLY A 211 -40.55 -0.66 -16.30
CA GLY A 211 -41.34 -1.25 -15.21
C GLY A 211 -40.60 -2.36 -14.44
N VAL A 212 -39.28 -2.49 -14.61
CA VAL A 212 -38.48 -3.47 -13.91
C VAL A 212 -38.06 -2.87 -12.58
N SER A 213 -38.81 -3.13 -11.53
CA SER A 213 -38.31 -2.95 -10.16
C SER A 213 -37.45 -4.14 -9.82
N SER A 214 -36.14 -3.97 -9.87
CA SER A 214 -35.21 -5.00 -9.42
C SER A 214 -35.04 -4.91 -7.91
N ASN A 215 -35.39 -5.96 -7.19
CA ASN A 215 -35.08 -6.09 -5.75
C ASN A 215 -33.60 -6.30 -5.51
N SER A 216 -32.79 -6.36 -6.56
CA SER A 216 -31.35 -6.54 -6.48
C SER A 216 -30.66 -5.25 -6.06
N LEU A 217 -29.66 -5.38 -5.20
CA LEU A 217 -28.79 -4.28 -4.81
C LEU A 217 -27.62 -4.21 -5.79
N TYR A 218 -27.30 -3.02 -6.25
CA TYR A 218 -26.22 -2.75 -7.19
C TYR A 218 -25.17 -1.84 -6.53
N ASN A 219 -23.92 -2.07 -6.88
CA ASN A 219 -22.84 -1.13 -6.54
C ASN A 219 -22.60 -0.24 -7.78
N PHE A 220 -22.69 1.05 -7.60
CA PHE A 220 -22.32 2.00 -8.65
C PHE A 220 -20.85 2.40 -8.46
N GLU A 221 -20.01 1.99 -9.40
CA GLU A 221 -18.55 2.14 -9.31
C GLU A 221 -18.01 3.43 -9.95
N GLY A 222 -18.89 4.27 -10.48
CA GLY A 222 -18.55 5.56 -11.08
C GLY A 222 -18.08 5.51 -12.53
N ILE A 223 -18.12 6.67 -13.17
CA ILE A 223 -17.80 6.85 -14.60
C ILE A 223 -16.31 6.68 -14.88
N ILE A 224 -15.46 7.14 -13.97
CA ILE A 224 -14.00 6.99 -14.09
C ILE A 224 -13.64 5.51 -14.20
N LYS A 225 -14.19 4.67 -13.30
CA LYS A 225 -13.96 3.23 -13.34
C LYS A 225 -14.52 2.60 -14.60
N TYR A 226 -15.69 3.04 -15.06
CA TYR A 226 -16.29 2.57 -16.33
C TYR A 226 -15.34 2.83 -17.50
N VAL A 227 -14.73 4.02 -17.60
CA VAL A 227 -13.79 4.37 -18.67
C VAL A 227 -12.49 3.58 -18.56
N THR A 228 -11.88 3.54 -17.37
CA THR A 228 -10.58 2.85 -17.17
C THR A 228 -10.67 1.33 -17.35
N MET A 229 -11.78 0.70 -16.97
CA MET A 229 -12.00 -0.72 -17.22
C MET A 229 -12.07 -1.07 -18.71
N GLN A 230 -12.57 -0.15 -19.57
CA GLN A 230 -12.57 -0.35 -21.02
C GLN A 230 -11.16 -0.25 -21.60
N GLU A 231 -10.26 0.53 -21.01
CA GLU A 231 -8.85 0.60 -21.41
C GLU A 231 -8.10 -0.69 -21.00
N GLU A 232 -8.23 -1.10 -19.74
CA GLU A 232 -7.42 -2.18 -19.17
C GLU A 232 -7.86 -3.59 -19.61
N ASN A 233 -9.18 -3.83 -19.71
CA ASN A 233 -9.73 -5.17 -19.81
C ASN A 233 -10.40 -5.48 -21.15
N SER A 234 -10.52 -4.50 -22.06
CA SER A 234 -11.18 -4.74 -23.32
C SER A 234 -10.27 -5.47 -24.30
N THR A 235 -10.74 -6.62 -24.79
CA THR A 235 -10.13 -7.32 -25.94
C THR A 235 -10.43 -6.61 -27.28
N SER A 236 -11.32 -5.62 -27.27
CA SER A 236 -11.72 -4.85 -28.44
C SER A 236 -10.84 -3.61 -28.63
N LYS A 237 -10.05 -3.59 -29.70
CA LYS A 237 -9.26 -2.42 -30.10
C LYS A 237 -10.10 -1.12 -30.25
N LYS A 238 -11.40 -1.27 -30.60
CA LYS A 238 -12.32 -0.14 -30.73
C LYS A 238 -12.67 0.46 -29.36
N ALA A 239 -12.88 -0.37 -28.34
CA ALA A 239 -13.19 0.08 -26.99
C ALA A 239 -11.97 0.76 -26.34
N ASN A 240 -10.75 0.20 -26.53
CA ASN A 240 -9.52 0.80 -26.04
C ASN A 240 -9.32 2.18 -26.66
N LYS A 241 -9.39 2.30 -28.00
CA LYS A 241 -9.24 3.58 -28.71
C LYS A 241 -10.29 4.61 -28.28
N TRP A 242 -11.49 4.16 -27.93
CA TRP A 242 -12.52 5.03 -27.38
C TRP A 242 -12.17 5.51 -25.99
N ALA A 243 -11.72 4.63 -25.08
CA ALA A 243 -11.34 4.98 -23.72
C ALA A 243 -10.12 5.93 -23.67
N GLU A 244 -9.14 5.74 -24.56
CA GLU A 244 -7.94 6.59 -24.70
C GLU A 244 -8.29 8.07 -24.90
N GLN A 245 -9.45 8.40 -25.47
CA GLN A 245 -9.89 9.79 -25.68
C GLN A 245 -10.14 10.53 -24.35
N PHE A 246 -10.50 9.78 -23.29
CA PHE A 246 -10.86 10.31 -21.98
C PHE A 246 -9.74 10.15 -20.95
N ILE A 247 -8.57 9.71 -21.41
CA ILE A 247 -7.40 9.45 -20.56
C ILE A 247 -6.31 10.45 -20.88
N SER A 248 -5.59 10.86 -19.87
CA SER A 248 -4.38 11.68 -19.98
C SER A 248 -3.25 11.02 -19.16
N VAL A 249 -2.04 11.20 -19.66
CA VAL A 249 -0.83 10.76 -18.95
C VAL A 249 -0.51 11.78 -17.88
N VAL A 250 -0.63 11.39 -16.64
CA VAL A 250 -0.38 12.24 -15.47
C VAL A 250 0.82 11.75 -14.67
N LYS A 251 1.41 12.63 -13.92
CA LYS A 251 2.50 12.28 -13.00
C LYS A 251 1.99 11.28 -11.95
N CYS A 252 2.75 10.21 -11.72
CA CYS A 252 2.37 9.21 -10.72
C CYS A 252 2.32 9.84 -9.32
N ASP A 253 1.19 9.77 -8.67
CA ASP A 253 0.93 10.32 -7.33
C ASP A 253 1.68 9.60 -6.21
N VAL A 254 2.04 8.31 -6.41
CA VAL A 254 2.78 7.51 -5.41
C VAL A 254 4.25 7.90 -5.37
N CYS A 255 4.90 8.05 -6.52
CA CYS A 255 6.33 8.40 -6.58
C CYS A 255 6.59 9.85 -7.01
N ASN A 256 5.55 10.65 -7.27
CA ASN A 256 5.66 12.02 -7.73
C ASN A 256 6.62 12.18 -8.94
N GLY A 257 6.57 11.21 -9.87
CA GLY A 257 7.44 11.19 -11.05
C GLY A 257 8.86 10.67 -10.79
N GLN A 258 9.22 10.33 -9.57
CA GLN A 258 10.58 9.88 -9.20
C GLN A 258 10.89 8.44 -9.64
N ARG A 259 9.90 7.70 -10.14
CA ARG A 259 10.02 6.37 -10.75
C ARG A 259 10.39 5.22 -9.78
N LEU A 260 10.86 5.53 -8.58
CA LEU A 260 11.32 4.58 -7.58
C LEU A 260 10.27 4.38 -6.47
N ASN A 261 10.37 3.27 -5.76
CA ASN A 261 9.56 3.01 -4.59
C ASN A 261 10.05 3.85 -3.38
N GLN A 262 9.20 3.98 -2.38
CA GLN A 262 9.50 4.79 -1.19
C GLN A 262 10.71 4.26 -0.41
N GLU A 263 10.93 2.94 -0.41
CA GLU A 263 12.07 2.32 0.27
C GLU A 263 13.40 2.81 -0.32
N ALA A 264 13.51 2.83 -1.66
CA ALA A 264 14.69 3.35 -2.35
C ALA A 264 14.91 4.86 -2.12
N LEU A 265 13.81 5.64 -2.06
CA LEU A 265 13.87 7.09 -1.87
C LEU A 265 14.26 7.51 -0.44
N ASN A 266 14.16 6.60 0.53
CA ASN A 266 14.58 6.88 1.90
C ASN A 266 16.11 6.80 2.10
N PHE A 267 16.84 6.18 1.18
CA PHE A 267 18.31 6.17 1.22
C PHE A 267 18.85 7.51 0.72
N ARG A 268 19.69 8.14 1.54
CA ARG A 268 20.24 9.47 1.26
C ARG A 268 21.76 9.48 1.43
N ILE A 269 22.43 10.18 0.54
CA ILE A 269 23.85 10.49 0.62
C ILE A 269 23.98 12.01 0.70
N ALA A 270 24.64 12.54 1.70
CA ALA A 270 24.73 13.99 1.94
C ALA A 270 23.38 14.72 1.80
N GLY A 271 22.31 14.12 2.38
CA GLY A 271 20.96 14.69 2.40
C GLY A 271 20.12 14.50 1.13
N LYS A 272 20.69 13.99 0.02
CA LYS A 272 19.98 13.79 -1.25
C LYS A 272 19.75 12.31 -1.54
N ASN A 273 18.57 11.96 -2.08
CA ASN A 273 18.28 10.63 -2.60
C ASN A 273 18.64 10.51 -4.09
N ILE A 274 18.64 9.28 -4.59
CA ILE A 274 19.05 9.01 -5.98
C ILE A 274 18.15 9.69 -7.04
N ALA A 275 16.87 9.86 -6.77
CA ALA A 275 15.96 10.53 -7.70
C ALA A 275 16.19 12.05 -7.73
N GLU A 276 16.48 12.64 -6.57
CA GLU A 276 16.89 14.05 -6.47
C GLU A 276 18.20 14.27 -7.24
N LEU A 277 19.18 13.39 -7.08
CA LEU A 277 20.45 13.46 -7.83
C LEU A 277 20.25 13.30 -9.33
N ALA A 278 19.42 12.35 -9.75
CA ALA A 278 19.12 12.10 -11.17
C ALA A 278 18.33 13.25 -11.84
N SER A 279 17.71 14.12 -11.07
CA SER A 279 16.98 15.30 -11.57
C SER A 279 17.82 16.58 -11.60
N MET A 280 19.05 16.54 -11.07
CA MET A 280 19.95 17.71 -11.08
C MET A 280 20.52 17.96 -12.48
N GLU A 281 20.85 19.20 -12.76
CA GLU A 281 21.67 19.55 -13.92
C GLU A 281 23.08 18.94 -13.77
N LEU A 282 23.72 18.62 -14.89
CA LEU A 282 25.03 17.94 -14.85
C LEU A 282 26.11 18.76 -14.15
N SER A 283 26.07 20.09 -14.28
CA SER A 283 26.95 21.02 -13.57
C SER A 283 26.81 20.91 -12.06
N ASP A 284 25.55 20.97 -11.59
CA ASP A 284 25.22 20.92 -10.16
C ASP A 284 25.56 19.54 -9.58
N LEU A 285 25.28 18.46 -10.33
CA LEU A 285 25.64 17.12 -9.94
C LEU A 285 27.16 16.95 -9.80
N TYR A 286 27.93 17.53 -10.74
CA TYR A 286 29.39 17.50 -10.68
C TYR A 286 29.90 18.22 -9.43
N GLU A 287 29.44 19.44 -9.16
CA GLU A 287 29.79 20.20 -7.95
C GLU A 287 29.41 19.43 -6.68
N TRP A 288 28.23 18.84 -6.65
CA TRP A 288 27.76 18.05 -5.52
C TRP A 288 28.68 16.83 -5.30
N VAL A 289 29.05 16.09 -6.34
CA VAL A 289 29.99 14.95 -6.22
C VAL A 289 31.33 15.39 -5.67
N CYS A 290 31.90 16.49 -6.17
CA CYS A 290 33.21 17.00 -5.73
C CYS A 290 33.20 17.45 -4.24
N THR A 291 32.05 17.94 -3.77
CA THR A 291 31.92 18.44 -2.38
C THR A 291 31.46 17.35 -1.40
N THR A 292 30.85 16.28 -1.89
CA THR A 292 30.26 15.22 -1.06
C THR A 292 31.30 14.46 -0.24
N GLU A 293 32.50 14.24 -0.79
CA GLU A 293 33.56 13.49 -0.10
C GLU A 293 33.93 14.13 1.25
N ALA A 294 33.91 15.47 1.33
CA ALA A 294 34.18 16.20 2.57
C ALA A 294 33.05 16.07 3.62
N GLN A 295 31.85 15.71 3.21
CA GLN A 295 30.65 15.58 4.05
C GLN A 295 30.41 14.13 4.54
N LEU A 296 31.12 13.15 3.98
CA LEU A 296 30.97 11.74 4.33
C LEU A 296 31.80 11.39 5.56
N GLU A 297 31.24 10.54 6.44
CA GLU A 297 31.99 9.94 7.55
C GLU A 297 33.01 8.93 7.00
N ASP A 298 34.09 8.67 7.77
CA ASP A 298 35.18 7.78 7.35
C ASP A 298 34.73 6.37 6.93
N LYS A 299 33.63 5.87 7.52
CA LYS A 299 33.03 4.59 7.14
C LYS A 299 32.26 4.64 5.81
N GLN A 300 31.90 5.82 5.35
CA GLN A 300 31.13 6.03 4.09
C GLN A 300 32.05 6.31 2.91
N ARG A 301 33.35 6.61 3.18
CA ARG A 301 34.38 6.86 2.16
C ARG A 301 35.03 5.59 1.62
N GLN A 302 34.79 4.44 2.25
CA GLN A 302 35.24 3.10 1.80
C GLN A 302 34.20 2.43 0.89
#